data_eff499e051f69100c7e1aea21463aee1
#
_entry.id   eff499e051f69100c7e1aea21463aee1
#
_cell.length_a   1.000
_cell.length_b   1.000
_cell.length_c   1.000
_cell.angle_alpha   90.00
_cell.angle_beta   90.00
_cell.angle_gamma   90.00
#
_symmetry.space_group_name_H-M   'P 1'
#
loop_
_entity.id
_entity.type
_entity.pdbx_description
1 polymer ?
#
loop_
_entity_poly.entity_id
_entity_poly.type
_entity_poly.pdbx_seq_one_letter_code
_entity_poly.pdbx_strand_id
1 'polypeptide(L)'
;MLSLLCATAVYAFSQTADAADKDRDRSKYAVNNFAEDDKYTMLNPYETVTVREPKGKKVKNIIFMIGDGMGYEQISAAWVCNGGHLNLDNFSKIGIQRTYSANKLVTDSAAAGTALATGHKTNNGMVAMTPDTVVVKSLAEEAMEKGKRAGAAVTCRVNDATPAVFFSHSATRKNQEDIVSQMASS
;
A
#
# COMPACT_ATOMS: atom_id res chain seq x y z
N MET A 1 6.46 -31.42 -0.19
CA MET A 1 6.39 -31.81 1.24
C MET A 1 6.23 -30.63 2.21
N LEU A 2 6.64 -29.41 1.86
CA LEU A 2 6.46 -28.21 2.72
C LEU A 2 5.03 -27.68 2.78
N SER A 3 4.23 -27.89 1.73
CA SER A 3 2.83 -27.43 1.66
C SER A 3 1.87 -28.22 2.58
N LEU A 4 2.20 -29.46 2.88
CA LEU A 4 1.35 -30.30 3.72
C LEU A 4 1.52 -29.99 5.22
N LEU A 5 2.71 -29.55 5.64
CA LEU A 5 2.96 -29.14 7.04
C LEU A 5 2.29 -27.81 7.39
N CYS A 6 2.19 -26.89 6.43
CA CYS A 6 1.53 -25.60 6.66
C CYS A 6 0.00 -25.77 6.78
N ALA A 7 -0.60 -26.64 5.96
CA ALA A 7 -2.02 -26.92 6.03
C ALA A 7 -2.43 -27.65 7.32
N THR A 8 -1.59 -28.58 7.80
CA THR A 8 -1.85 -29.29 9.07
C THR A 8 -1.65 -28.41 10.29
N ALA A 9 -0.71 -27.47 10.27
CA ALA A 9 -0.51 -26.52 11.37
C ALA A 9 -1.68 -25.53 11.50
N VAL A 10 -2.19 -25.02 10.38
CA VAL A 10 -3.36 -24.12 10.37
C VAL A 10 -4.62 -24.87 10.81
N TYR A 11 -4.79 -26.13 10.36
CA TYR A 11 -5.93 -26.94 10.74
C TYR A 11 -5.88 -27.35 12.23
N ALA A 12 -4.71 -27.68 12.77
CA ALA A 12 -4.53 -27.95 14.20
C ALA A 12 -4.76 -26.71 15.07
N PHE A 13 -4.36 -25.51 14.59
CA PHE A 13 -4.58 -24.27 15.31
C PHE A 13 -6.07 -23.88 15.34
N SER A 14 -6.81 -24.10 14.26
CA SER A 14 -8.26 -23.86 14.23
C SER A 14 -9.03 -24.85 15.13
N GLN A 15 -8.60 -26.10 15.18
CA GLN A 15 -9.24 -27.10 16.06
C GLN A 15 -8.94 -26.88 17.54
N THR A 16 -7.73 -26.41 17.88
CA THR A 16 -7.40 -26.10 19.29
C THR A 16 -8.11 -24.82 19.75
N ALA A 17 -8.29 -23.82 18.88
CA ALA A 17 -9.09 -22.64 19.19
C ALA A 17 -10.57 -23.00 19.42
N ASP A 18 -11.15 -23.86 18.59
CA ASP A 18 -12.52 -24.35 18.76
C ASP A 18 -12.70 -25.23 20.02
N ALA A 19 -11.68 -26.01 20.40
CA ALA A 19 -11.74 -26.83 21.61
C ALA A 19 -11.64 -25.98 22.88
N ALA A 20 -10.85 -24.93 22.89
CA ALA A 20 -10.70 -24.02 24.03
C ALA A 20 -11.89 -23.09 24.22
N ASP A 21 -12.72 -22.94 23.20
CA ASP A 21 -13.85 -21.98 23.21
C ASP A 21 -15.21 -22.64 23.44
N LYS A 22 -15.26 -23.97 23.63
CA LYS A 22 -16.52 -24.71 23.83
C LYS A 22 -17.30 -24.34 25.08
N ASP A 23 -16.61 -23.81 26.09
CA ASP A 23 -17.23 -23.40 27.37
C ASP A 23 -17.54 -21.91 27.44
N ARG A 24 -17.29 -21.13 26.41
CA ARG A 24 -17.65 -19.73 26.39
C ARG A 24 -19.12 -19.55 26.01
N ASP A 25 -19.85 -18.88 26.87
CA ASP A 25 -21.18 -18.41 26.51
C ASP A 25 -21.07 -17.40 25.34
N ARG A 26 -21.33 -17.90 24.15
CA ARG A 26 -21.26 -17.12 22.90
C ARG A 26 -22.51 -16.28 22.67
N SER A 27 -23.57 -16.42 23.49
CA SER A 27 -24.80 -15.66 23.29
C SER A 27 -24.56 -14.15 23.38
N LYS A 28 -23.65 -13.71 24.24
CA LYS A 28 -23.23 -12.31 24.38
C LYS A 28 -22.31 -11.80 23.24
N TYR A 29 -21.81 -12.71 22.40
CA TYR A 29 -21.00 -12.41 21.22
C TYR A 29 -21.75 -12.81 19.94
N ALA A 30 -23.04 -13.10 20.04
CA ALA A 30 -23.84 -13.43 18.87
C ALA A 30 -23.85 -12.22 17.93
N VAL A 31 -23.17 -12.37 16.83
CA VAL A 31 -22.88 -11.33 15.82
C VAL A 31 -24.17 -10.71 15.27
N ASN A 32 -25.29 -11.40 15.41
CA ASN A 32 -26.59 -10.97 14.89
C ASN A 32 -27.35 -10.01 15.82
N ASN A 33 -26.78 -9.66 16.97
CA ASN A 33 -27.38 -8.75 17.95
C ASN A 33 -26.80 -7.34 17.88
N PHE A 34 -26.16 -6.96 16.79
CA PHE A 34 -25.89 -5.55 16.56
C PHE A 34 -27.23 -4.84 16.37
N ALA A 35 -27.58 -3.97 17.31
CA ALA A 35 -28.64 -3.02 17.08
C ALA A 35 -28.37 -2.27 15.78
N GLU A 36 -29.42 -1.77 15.12
CA GLU A 36 -29.23 -0.94 13.92
C GLU A 36 -28.25 0.22 14.19
N ASP A 37 -28.21 0.73 15.41
CA ASP A 37 -27.34 1.80 15.88
C ASP A 37 -25.85 1.39 15.99
N ASP A 38 -25.56 0.09 16.09
CA ASP A 38 -24.19 -0.46 16.14
C ASP A 38 -23.60 -0.72 14.75
N LYS A 39 -24.40 -0.57 13.71
CA LYS A 39 -23.92 -0.66 12.33
C LYS A 39 -23.12 0.58 11.99
N TYR A 40 -21.82 0.41 11.87
CA TYR A 40 -20.97 1.46 11.34
C TYR A 40 -21.21 1.58 9.83
N THR A 41 -21.97 2.57 9.44
CA THR A 41 -22.17 2.93 8.04
C THR A 41 -21.57 4.30 7.77
N MET A 42 -20.97 4.47 6.62
CA MET A 42 -20.61 5.82 6.18
C MET A 42 -21.86 6.66 6.06
N LEU A 43 -21.82 7.89 6.56
CA LEU A 43 -22.91 8.86 6.40
C LEU A 43 -23.27 9.10 4.93
N ASN A 44 -22.28 9.01 4.04
CA ASN A 44 -22.44 9.14 2.61
C ASN A 44 -21.59 8.07 1.90
N PRO A 45 -22.05 6.82 1.80
CA PRO A 45 -21.35 5.80 1.01
C PRO A 45 -21.31 6.24 -0.45
N TYR A 46 -20.14 6.07 -1.09
CA TYR A 46 -20.04 6.39 -2.51
C TYR A 46 -20.51 5.21 -3.38
N GLU A 47 -21.07 5.53 -4.53
CA GLU A 47 -21.39 4.52 -5.53
C GLU A 47 -20.13 4.05 -6.24
N THR A 48 -19.96 2.74 -6.33
CA THR A 48 -18.83 2.15 -7.06
C THR A 48 -19.08 2.20 -8.57
N VAL A 49 -18.01 2.45 -9.33
CA VAL A 49 -18.06 2.51 -10.79
C VAL A 49 -17.47 1.21 -11.35
N THR A 50 -18.19 0.57 -12.27
CA THR A 50 -17.67 -0.59 -12.99
C THR A 50 -16.78 -0.12 -14.14
N VAL A 51 -15.51 -0.53 -14.09
CA VAL A 51 -14.53 -0.22 -15.13
C VAL A 51 -14.24 -1.48 -15.96
N ARG A 52 -14.33 -1.35 -17.28
CA ARG A 52 -13.97 -2.45 -18.19
C ARG A 52 -12.47 -2.41 -18.48
N GLU A 53 -11.82 -3.56 -18.38
CA GLU A 53 -10.42 -3.68 -18.79
C GLU A 53 -10.27 -3.33 -20.29
N PRO A 54 -9.27 -2.50 -20.65
CA PRO A 54 -9.01 -2.19 -22.05
C PRO A 54 -8.48 -3.43 -22.77
N LYS A 55 -9.16 -3.83 -23.86
CA LYS A 55 -8.76 -4.99 -24.66
C LYS A 55 -7.71 -4.59 -25.72
N GLY A 56 -6.55 -5.24 -25.67
CA GLY A 56 -5.60 -5.31 -26.79
C GLY A 56 -4.93 -4.00 -27.23
N LYS A 57 -4.95 -2.93 -26.44
CA LYS A 57 -4.31 -1.64 -26.77
C LYS A 57 -2.95 -1.50 -26.08
N LYS A 58 -1.99 -0.92 -26.79
CA LYS A 58 -0.70 -0.56 -26.22
C LYS A 58 -0.90 0.50 -25.12
N VAL A 59 -0.38 0.25 -23.92
CA VAL A 59 -0.43 1.19 -22.80
C VAL A 59 0.36 2.44 -23.16
N LYS A 60 -0.27 3.62 -23.04
CA LYS A 60 0.35 4.93 -23.31
C LYS A 60 0.65 5.70 -22.04
N ASN A 61 -0.21 5.61 -21.06
CA ASN A 61 -0.13 6.33 -19.79
C ASN A 61 -0.23 5.33 -18.62
N ILE A 62 0.43 5.64 -17.53
CA ILE A 62 0.39 4.87 -16.29
C ILE A 62 0.00 5.83 -15.18
N ILE A 63 -1.02 5.46 -14.40
CA ILE A 63 -1.36 6.11 -13.13
C ILE A 63 -0.96 5.14 -12.04
N PHE A 64 0.00 5.53 -11.20
CA PHE A 64 0.48 4.75 -10.09
C PHE A 64 -0.10 5.32 -8.80
N MET A 65 -0.99 4.58 -8.15
CA MET A 65 -1.69 5.02 -6.94
C MET A 65 -1.08 4.33 -5.72
N ILE A 66 -0.68 5.11 -4.72
CA ILE A 66 -0.09 4.62 -3.48
C ILE A 66 -0.98 5.05 -2.31
N GLY A 67 -1.47 4.08 -1.56
CA GLY A 67 -2.05 4.32 -0.24
C GLY A 67 -0.95 4.22 0.81
N ASP A 68 -0.46 5.37 1.29
CA ASP A 68 0.61 5.39 2.30
C ASP A 68 0.08 4.90 3.65
N GLY A 69 0.75 3.91 4.22
CA GLY A 69 0.30 3.23 5.43
C GLY A 69 -0.99 2.42 5.28
N MET A 70 -1.53 2.30 4.07
CA MET A 70 -2.75 1.56 3.80
C MET A 70 -2.47 0.05 3.76
N GLY A 71 -2.77 -0.63 4.85
CA GLY A 71 -2.72 -2.08 4.95
C GLY A 71 -4.08 -2.74 4.66
N TYR A 72 -4.11 -4.05 4.85
CA TYR A 72 -5.32 -4.84 4.63
C TYR A 72 -6.48 -4.41 5.56
N GLU A 73 -6.17 -4.03 6.78
CA GLU A 73 -7.16 -3.62 7.78
C GLU A 73 -7.88 -2.33 7.36
N GLN A 74 -7.16 -1.36 6.80
CA GLN A 74 -7.73 -0.11 6.31
C GLN A 74 -8.64 -0.37 5.10
N ILE A 75 -8.23 -1.25 4.19
CA ILE A 75 -9.05 -1.64 3.03
C ILE A 75 -10.31 -2.38 3.50
N SER A 76 -10.18 -3.32 4.44
CA SER A 76 -11.30 -4.07 4.98
C SER A 76 -12.29 -3.17 5.71
N ALA A 77 -11.79 -2.23 6.53
CA ALA A 77 -12.64 -1.26 7.21
C ALA A 77 -13.41 -0.38 6.22
N ALA A 78 -12.73 0.14 5.20
CA ALA A 78 -13.37 0.93 4.15
C ALA A 78 -14.43 0.13 3.38
N TRP A 79 -14.14 -1.14 3.08
CA TRP A 79 -15.06 -2.03 2.39
C TRP A 79 -16.34 -2.27 3.20
N VAL A 80 -16.19 -2.55 4.50
CA VAL A 80 -17.36 -2.71 5.41
C VAL A 80 -18.15 -1.41 5.51
N CYS A 81 -17.49 -0.28 5.72
CA CYS A 81 -18.15 1.03 5.85
C CYS A 81 -18.89 1.43 4.57
N ASN A 82 -18.43 1.02 3.40
CA ASN A 82 -19.10 1.34 2.13
C ASN A 82 -20.07 0.23 1.66
N GLY A 83 -20.59 -0.56 2.59
CA GLY A 83 -21.61 -1.56 2.29
C GLY A 83 -21.12 -2.78 1.51
N GLY A 84 -19.82 -3.13 1.63
CA GLY A 84 -19.23 -4.30 1.00
C GLY A 84 -18.76 -4.07 -0.44
N HIS A 85 -18.54 -2.83 -0.87
CA HIS A 85 -18.08 -2.50 -2.22
C HIS A 85 -17.06 -1.37 -2.22
N LEU A 86 -15.97 -1.53 -2.97
CA LEU A 86 -14.98 -0.48 -3.23
C LEU A 86 -14.69 -0.38 -4.72
N ASN A 87 -14.24 0.77 -5.19
CA ASN A 87 -13.72 0.89 -6.56
C ASN A 87 -12.47 0.02 -6.78
N LEU A 88 -11.77 -0.38 -5.71
CA LEU A 88 -10.67 -1.35 -5.77
C LEU A 88 -11.11 -2.73 -6.26
N ASP A 89 -12.38 -3.10 -6.11
CA ASP A 89 -12.93 -4.38 -6.57
C ASP A 89 -12.89 -4.51 -8.11
N ASN A 90 -12.68 -3.40 -8.83
CA ASN A 90 -12.48 -3.44 -10.29
C ASN A 90 -11.12 -4.02 -10.73
N PHE A 91 -10.13 -4.13 -9.83
CA PHE A 91 -8.84 -4.70 -10.18
C PHE A 91 -8.90 -6.22 -10.23
N SER A 92 -8.71 -6.79 -11.42
CA SER A 92 -8.69 -8.23 -11.65
C SER A 92 -7.36 -8.90 -11.29
N LYS A 93 -6.30 -8.11 -11.08
CA LYS A 93 -4.96 -8.58 -10.73
C LYS A 93 -4.59 -8.13 -9.33
N ILE A 94 -4.33 -9.08 -8.46
CA ILE A 94 -3.96 -8.85 -7.07
C ILE A 94 -2.59 -9.46 -6.84
N GLY A 95 -1.75 -8.75 -6.10
CA GLY A 95 -0.43 -9.22 -5.68
C GLY A 95 -0.21 -8.98 -4.20
N ILE A 96 0.76 -9.66 -3.63
CA ILE A 96 1.21 -9.49 -2.25
C ILE A 96 2.67 -9.08 -2.29
N GLN A 97 3.04 -8.10 -1.48
CA GLN A 97 4.41 -7.62 -1.37
C GLN A 97 4.91 -7.71 0.07
N ARG A 98 6.23 -7.85 0.21
CA ARG A 98 6.92 -7.74 1.50
C ARG A 98 7.43 -6.33 1.64
N THR A 99 7.03 -5.65 2.72
CA THR A 99 7.27 -4.21 2.90
C THR A 99 8.51 -3.88 3.74
N TYR A 100 9.21 -4.85 4.35
CA TYR A 100 10.41 -4.57 5.15
C TYR A 100 11.46 -3.78 4.35
N SER A 101 12.14 -2.83 5.02
CA SER A 101 13.24 -2.06 4.44
C SER A 101 14.59 -2.81 4.56
N ALA A 102 15.66 -2.24 4.03
CA ALA A 102 16.98 -2.88 4.11
C ALA A 102 17.48 -3.05 5.56
N ASN A 103 17.08 -2.15 6.46
CA ASN A 103 17.58 -2.13 7.84
C ASN A 103 16.50 -2.35 8.93
N LYS A 104 15.20 -2.48 8.57
CA LYS A 104 14.12 -2.61 9.53
C LYS A 104 13.02 -3.55 9.03
N LEU A 105 12.40 -4.31 9.95
CA LEU A 105 11.21 -5.11 9.65
C LEU A 105 10.00 -4.22 9.33
N VAL A 106 9.87 -3.10 10.03
CA VAL A 106 8.86 -2.09 9.76
C VAL A 106 9.49 -1.00 8.92
N THR A 107 9.03 -0.88 7.68
CA THR A 107 9.46 0.17 6.75
C THR A 107 8.89 1.53 7.14
N ASP A 108 9.53 2.59 6.66
CA ASP A 108 8.90 3.91 6.56
C ASP A 108 8.52 4.23 5.11
N SER A 109 7.83 5.35 4.89
CA SER A 109 7.39 5.77 3.56
C SER A 109 8.57 6.03 2.60
N ALA A 110 9.72 6.49 3.12
CA ALA A 110 10.89 6.78 2.30
C ALA A 110 11.48 5.49 1.69
N ALA A 111 11.72 4.47 2.52
CA ALA A 111 12.25 3.20 2.04
C ALA A 111 11.23 2.42 1.21
N ALA A 112 9.96 2.41 1.60
CA ALA A 112 8.91 1.76 0.83
C ALA A 112 8.68 2.45 -0.52
N GLY A 113 8.61 3.77 -0.53
CA GLY A 113 8.48 4.57 -1.75
C GLY A 113 9.69 4.39 -2.67
N THR A 114 10.91 4.37 -2.14
CA THR A 114 12.12 4.07 -2.92
C THR A 114 12.01 2.71 -3.60
N ALA A 115 11.58 1.67 -2.88
CA ALA A 115 11.41 0.35 -3.47
C ALA A 115 10.36 0.34 -4.60
N LEU A 116 9.26 1.07 -4.43
CA LEU A 116 8.21 1.21 -5.46
C LEU A 116 8.69 2.03 -6.67
N ALA A 117 9.43 3.12 -6.43
CA ALA A 117 9.87 4.03 -7.48
C ALA A 117 11.07 3.49 -8.28
N THR A 118 11.96 2.71 -7.66
CA THR A 118 13.26 2.34 -8.23
C THR A 118 13.49 0.83 -8.35
N GLY A 119 12.68 0.01 -7.68
CA GLY A 119 12.91 -1.43 -7.56
C GLY A 119 14.02 -1.81 -6.55
N HIS A 120 14.61 -0.85 -5.83
CA HIS A 120 15.68 -1.09 -4.87
C HIS A 120 15.23 -0.90 -3.44
N LYS A 121 15.60 -1.84 -2.55
CA LYS A 121 15.43 -1.64 -1.11
C LYS A 121 16.50 -0.72 -0.56
N THR A 122 16.09 0.15 0.37
CA THR A 122 16.99 1.07 1.07
C THR A 122 16.71 1.10 2.57
N ASN A 123 17.52 1.83 3.31
CA ASN A 123 17.31 2.05 4.74
C ASN A 123 16.14 3.00 5.00
N ASN A 124 15.46 2.84 6.13
CA ASN A 124 14.44 3.79 6.54
C ASN A 124 14.99 5.23 6.54
N GLY A 125 14.21 6.15 6.02
CA GLY A 125 14.56 7.56 5.91
C GLY A 125 15.25 7.95 4.62
N MET A 126 15.77 7.03 3.82
CA MET A 126 16.48 7.33 2.57
C MET A 126 15.51 7.48 1.40
N VAL A 127 15.79 8.42 0.51
CA VAL A 127 14.96 8.81 -0.63
C VAL A 127 15.72 8.52 -1.92
N ALA A 128 15.22 7.57 -2.72
CA ALA A 128 15.77 7.13 -4.01
C ALA A 128 17.29 6.95 -4.04
N MET A 129 17.83 6.35 -3.00
CA MET A 129 19.23 5.96 -2.86
C MET A 129 19.34 4.52 -2.34
N THR A 130 20.46 3.84 -2.65
CA THR A 130 20.79 2.56 -2.01
C THR A 130 21.22 2.77 -0.55
N PRO A 131 21.32 1.71 0.28
CA PRO A 131 21.87 1.81 1.63
C PRO A 131 23.27 2.44 1.70
N ASP A 132 24.07 2.30 0.62
CA ASP A 132 25.42 2.86 0.49
C ASP A 132 25.41 4.29 -0.09
N THR A 133 24.26 4.97 -0.07
CA THR A 133 24.08 6.34 -0.56
C THR A 133 24.32 6.54 -2.07
N VAL A 134 24.23 5.49 -2.86
CA VAL A 134 24.28 5.61 -4.32
C VAL A 134 22.90 5.96 -4.84
N VAL A 135 22.81 6.99 -5.65
CA VAL A 135 21.58 7.43 -6.33
C VAL A 135 21.05 6.31 -7.22
N VAL A 136 19.75 6.04 -7.12
CA VAL A 136 19.04 5.10 -7.98
C VAL A 136 17.90 5.80 -8.69
N LYS A 137 17.88 5.64 -10.01
CA LYS A 137 16.90 6.31 -10.87
C LYS A 137 15.49 5.78 -10.63
N SER A 138 14.55 6.68 -10.57
CA SER A 138 13.13 6.37 -10.40
C SER A 138 12.43 6.09 -11.74
N LEU A 139 11.27 5.46 -11.68
CA LEU A 139 10.37 5.28 -12.84
C LEU A 139 9.96 6.60 -13.50
N ALA A 140 9.80 7.68 -12.71
CA ALA A 140 9.46 9.00 -13.23
C ALA A 140 10.61 9.58 -14.03
N GLU A 141 11.84 9.53 -13.50
CA GLU A 141 13.05 10.01 -14.20
C GLU A 141 13.30 9.21 -15.47
N GLU A 142 13.18 7.88 -15.42
CA GLU A 142 13.29 7.06 -16.63
C GLU A 142 12.23 7.40 -17.70
N ALA A 143 11.02 7.74 -17.26
CA ALA A 143 9.97 8.15 -18.17
C ALA A 143 10.28 9.51 -18.82
N MET A 144 10.76 10.46 -18.03
CA MET A 144 11.13 11.80 -18.52
C MET A 144 12.32 11.74 -19.51
N GLU A 145 13.33 10.94 -19.24
CA GLU A 145 14.46 10.70 -20.17
C GLU A 145 13.99 10.11 -21.53
N LYS A 146 12.89 9.34 -21.50
CA LYS A 146 12.27 8.82 -22.73
C LYS A 146 11.27 9.79 -23.36
N GLY A 147 11.32 11.08 -23.01
CA GLY A 147 10.48 12.14 -23.54
C GLY A 147 9.02 12.08 -23.08
N LYS A 148 8.71 11.36 -22.02
CA LYS A 148 7.38 11.35 -21.40
C LYS A 148 7.29 12.45 -20.35
N ARG A 149 6.08 12.73 -19.88
CA ARG A 149 5.82 13.62 -18.74
C ARG A 149 5.53 12.78 -17.52
N ALA A 150 6.06 13.19 -16.38
CA ALA A 150 5.74 12.64 -15.08
C ALA A 150 5.27 13.75 -14.13
N GLY A 151 4.52 13.39 -13.10
CA GLY A 151 4.06 14.33 -12.09
C GLY A 151 3.46 13.58 -10.91
N ALA A 152 3.40 14.23 -9.76
CA ALA A 152 2.79 13.72 -8.55
C ALA A 152 1.61 14.59 -8.11
N ALA A 153 0.52 13.94 -7.69
CA ALA A 153 -0.61 14.58 -7.02
C ALA A 153 -0.80 13.90 -5.67
N VAL A 154 -0.75 14.65 -4.59
CA VAL A 154 -0.68 14.11 -3.23
C VAL A 154 -1.59 14.85 -2.27
N THR A 155 -2.00 14.20 -1.19
CA THR A 155 -2.77 14.78 -0.09
C THR A 155 -1.88 15.20 1.09
N CYS A 156 -0.57 14.93 1.01
CA CYS A 156 0.45 15.38 1.97
C CYS A 156 1.24 16.57 1.40
N ARG A 157 2.35 16.94 2.06
CA ARG A 157 3.27 17.93 1.50
C ARG A 157 3.97 17.36 0.26
N VAL A 158 4.19 18.19 -0.75
CA VAL A 158 4.83 17.76 -2.01
C VAL A 158 6.26 17.25 -1.79
N ASN A 159 6.95 17.71 -0.75
CA ASN A 159 8.30 17.29 -0.37
C ASN A 159 8.30 16.16 0.69
N ASP A 160 7.16 15.56 0.98
CA ASP A 160 7.14 14.36 1.81
C ASP A 160 7.77 13.18 1.05
N ALA A 161 8.18 12.15 1.77
CA ALA A 161 8.98 11.06 1.22
C ALA A 161 8.31 10.36 0.03
N THR A 162 7.01 10.12 0.10
CA THR A 162 6.29 9.34 -0.93
C THR A 162 6.30 9.99 -2.31
N PRO A 163 6.02 11.28 -2.50
CA PRO A 163 6.24 11.93 -3.79
C PRO A 163 7.73 12.17 -4.09
N ALA A 164 8.54 12.49 -3.08
CA ALA A 164 9.95 12.82 -3.22
C ALA A 164 10.78 11.73 -3.90
N VAL A 165 10.52 10.45 -3.59
CA VAL A 165 11.29 9.31 -4.15
C VAL A 165 11.18 9.17 -5.67
N PHE A 166 10.24 9.85 -6.31
CA PHE A 166 10.08 9.84 -7.76
C PHE A 166 10.86 10.94 -8.48
N PHE A 167 11.29 12.00 -7.75
CA PHE A 167 11.84 13.22 -8.36
C PHE A 167 13.07 13.77 -7.64
N SER A 168 13.55 13.12 -6.58
CA SER A 168 14.70 13.60 -5.79
C SER A 168 15.44 12.46 -5.12
N HIS A 169 16.68 12.73 -4.70
CA HIS A 169 17.56 11.78 -4.04
C HIS A 169 18.16 12.41 -2.78
N SER A 170 18.01 11.72 -1.64
CA SER A 170 18.57 12.21 -0.39
C SER A 170 18.87 11.06 0.56
N ALA A 171 19.97 11.16 1.28
CA ALA A 171 20.31 10.20 2.35
C ALA A 171 19.32 10.27 3.53
N THR A 172 18.53 11.33 3.62
CA THR A 172 17.50 11.46 4.65
C THR A 172 16.29 12.28 4.18
N ARG A 173 15.09 11.77 4.41
CA ARG A 173 13.82 12.49 4.16
C ARG A 173 13.66 13.80 4.94
N LYS A 174 14.53 14.04 5.94
CA LYS A 174 14.51 15.28 6.74
C LYS A 174 15.13 16.46 5.98
N ASN A 175 15.85 16.22 4.90
CA ASN A 175 16.51 17.21 4.07
C ASN A 175 15.51 17.90 3.12
N GLN A 176 14.46 18.48 3.68
CA GLN A 176 13.29 18.95 2.95
C GLN A 176 13.60 20.07 1.95
N GLU A 177 14.55 20.93 2.26
CA GLU A 177 14.95 22.05 1.38
C GLU A 177 15.65 21.53 0.11
N ASP A 178 16.57 20.59 0.28
CA ASP A 178 17.27 19.94 -0.84
C ASP A 178 16.29 19.13 -1.71
N ILE A 179 15.39 18.37 -1.08
CA ILE A 179 14.35 17.61 -1.78
C ILE A 179 13.48 18.55 -2.63
N VAL A 180 13.00 19.65 -2.08
CA VAL A 180 12.19 20.63 -2.82
C VAL A 180 12.96 21.24 -3.98
N SER A 181 14.23 21.59 -3.76
CA SER A 181 15.10 22.15 -4.80
C SER A 181 15.26 21.18 -5.98
N GLN A 182 15.49 19.91 -5.70
CA GLN A 182 15.61 18.88 -6.73
C GLN A 182 14.29 18.67 -7.48
N MET A 183 13.18 18.58 -6.76
CA MET A 183 11.85 18.42 -7.37
C MET A 183 11.43 19.59 -8.25
N ALA A 184 11.87 20.81 -7.92
CA ALA A 184 11.56 22.00 -8.71
C ALA A 184 12.41 22.11 -10.00
N SER A 185 13.51 21.37 -10.06
CA SER A 185 14.44 21.36 -11.20
C SER A 185 14.31 20.11 -12.10
N SER A 186 13.49 19.16 -11.70
CA SER A 186 13.27 17.87 -12.40
C SER A 186 12.31 17.95 -13.61
#